data_de91ec247c16ce56d5729397d1694e5e
#
_entry.id   de91ec247c16ce56d5729397d1694e5e
#
_cell.length_a   1.000
_cell.length_b   1.000
_cell.length_c   1.000
_cell.angle_alpha   90.00
_cell.angle_beta   90.00
_cell.angle_gamma   90.00
#
_symmetry.space_group_name_H-M   'P 1'
#
loop_
_entity.id
_entity.type
_entity.pdbx_description
1 polymer ?
#
loop_
_entity_poly.entity_id
_entity_poly.type
_entity_poly.pdbx_seq_one_letter_code
_entity_poly.pdbx_strand_id
1 'polypeptide(L)'
;MNKAAMIAKIAEKTDLTKKQAEAALNAFTDSVIEALKEGDKVQMMGFGTFEVKERAARIGRKPSTGETIEIPAKKSPVFKAGNGFKDQF
;
A
#
# COMPACT_ATOMS: atom_id res chain seq x y z
N MET A 1 -7.68 -12.86 8.54
CA MET A 1 -8.74 -12.34 7.63
C MET A 1 -8.17 -12.24 6.22
N ASN A 2 -8.89 -12.73 5.25
CA ASN A 2 -8.51 -12.62 3.85
C ASN A 2 -9.44 -11.65 3.10
N LYS A 3 -9.23 -11.51 1.79
CA LYS A 3 -10.04 -10.60 0.97
C LYS A 3 -11.53 -10.96 1.00
N ALA A 4 -11.86 -12.24 0.91
CA ALA A 4 -13.26 -12.70 0.93
C ALA A 4 -13.94 -12.35 2.26
N ALA A 5 -13.27 -12.55 3.37
CA ALA A 5 -13.77 -12.18 4.69
C ALA A 5 -13.95 -10.68 4.84
N MET A 6 -13.03 -9.89 4.27
CA MET A 6 -13.13 -8.44 4.27
C MET A 6 -14.34 -7.96 3.46
N ILE A 7 -14.58 -8.55 2.29
CA ILE A 7 -15.74 -8.23 1.46
C ILE A 7 -17.04 -8.50 2.20
N ALA A 8 -17.14 -9.65 2.87
CA ALA A 8 -18.32 -10.00 3.66
C ALA A 8 -18.56 -8.98 4.78
N LYS A 9 -17.50 -8.53 5.44
CA LYS A 9 -17.60 -7.55 6.52
C LYS A 9 -18.02 -6.17 6.01
N ILE A 10 -17.50 -5.76 4.87
CA ILE A 10 -17.89 -4.50 4.23
C ILE A 10 -19.36 -4.54 3.83
N ALA A 11 -19.81 -5.64 3.23
CA ALA A 11 -21.21 -5.82 2.84
C ALA A 11 -22.14 -5.72 4.05
N GLU A 12 -21.77 -6.34 5.16
CA GLU A 12 -22.53 -6.30 6.40
C GLU A 12 -22.65 -4.88 6.95
N LYS A 13 -21.57 -4.12 6.93
CA LYS A 13 -21.53 -2.76 7.50
C LYS A 13 -22.18 -1.70 6.63
N THR A 14 -22.34 -1.96 5.33
CA THR A 14 -22.78 -0.95 4.35
C THR A 14 -24.13 -1.23 3.71
N ASP A 15 -24.74 -2.35 4.02
CA ASP A 15 -25.96 -2.85 3.34
C ASP A 15 -25.76 -3.08 1.83
N LEU A 16 -24.52 -3.19 1.39
CA LEU A 16 -24.22 -3.55 0.01
C LEU A 16 -24.26 -5.06 -0.16
N THR A 17 -24.50 -5.51 -1.39
CA THR A 17 -24.32 -6.93 -1.72
C THR A 17 -22.83 -7.25 -1.70
N LYS A 18 -22.48 -8.53 -1.57
CA LYS A 18 -21.07 -8.95 -1.64
C LYS A 18 -20.42 -8.55 -2.95
N LYS A 19 -21.15 -8.62 -4.05
CA LYS A 19 -20.68 -8.20 -5.37
C LYS A 19 -20.37 -6.70 -5.41
N GLN A 20 -21.23 -5.89 -4.83
CA GLN A 20 -21.03 -4.44 -4.73
C GLN A 20 -19.86 -4.10 -3.81
N ALA A 21 -19.75 -4.78 -2.68
CA ALA A 21 -18.65 -4.61 -1.73
C ALA A 21 -17.30 -4.99 -2.37
N GLU A 22 -17.28 -6.08 -3.14
CA GLU A 22 -16.08 -6.49 -3.88
C GLU A 22 -15.67 -5.44 -4.92
N ALA A 23 -16.63 -4.92 -5.68
CA ALA A 23 -16.36 -3.87 -6.66
C ALA A 23 -15.80 -2.61 -5.99
N ALA A 24 -16.36 -2.22 -4.85
CA ALA A 24 -15.90 -1.06 -4.10
C ALA A 24 -14.47 -1.27 -3.56
N LEU A 25 -14.18 -2.43 -3.01
CA LEU A 25 -12.84 -2.74 -2.50
C LEU A 25 -11.81 -2.78 -3.62
N ASN A 26 -12.13 -3.39 -4.76
CA ASN A 26 -11.25 -3.42 -5.92
C ASN A 26 -11.01 -2.01 -6.46
N ALA A 27 -12.04 -1.18 -6.54
CA ALA A 27 -11.91 0.21 -6.97
C ALA A 27 -10.99 1.01 -6.03
N PHE A 28 -11.07 0.76 -4.73
CA PHE A 28 -10.21 1.39 -3.74
C PHE A 28 -8.74 1.03 -3.96
N THR A 29 -8.44 -0.27 -4.06
CA THR A 29 -7.05 -0.73 -4.24
C THR A 29 -6.49 -0.26 -5.59
N ASP A 30 -7.28 -0.31 -6.65
CA ASP A 30 -6.87 0.17 -7.97
C ASP A 30 -6.59 1.67 -7.96
N SER A 31 -7.42 2.45 -7.27
CA SER A 31 -7.24 3.90 -7.16
C SER A 31 -5.98 4.26 -6.39
N VAL A 32 -5.66 3.50 -5.32
CA VAL A 32 -4.41 3.69 -4.58
C VAL A 32 -3.21 3.41 -5.48
N ILE A 33 -3.25 2.31 -6.22
CA ILE A 33 -2.16 1.94 -7.15
C ILE A 33 -1.95 3.02 -8.20
N GLU A 34 -3.03 3.50 -8.82
CA GLU A 34 -2.97 4.54 -9.83
C GLU A 34 -2.36 5.84 -9.29
N ALA A 35 -2.82 6.28 -8.12
CA ALA A 35 -2.30 7.49 -7.48
C ALA A 35 -0.81 7.37 -7.21
N LEU A 36 -0.38 6.24 -6.65
CA LEU A 36 1.04 6.02 -6.35
C LEU A 36 1.91 5.95 -7.60
N LYS A 37 1.40 5.39 -8.69
CA LYS A 37 2.12 5.38 -9.97
C LYS A 37 2.33 6.77 -10.55
N GLU A 38 1.41 7.68 -10.28
CA GLU A 38 1.50 9.08 -10.71
C GLU A 38 2.38 9.93 -9.79
N GLY A 39 2.92 9.33 -8.72
CA GLY A 39 3.73 10.04 -7.74
C GLY A 39 2.92 10.78 -6.69
N ASP A 40 1.62 10.52 -6.63
CA ASP A 40 0.74 11.13 -5.65
C ASP A 40 0.65 10.28 -4.38
N LYS A 41 0.29 10.91 -3.27
CA LYS A 41 0.04 10.23 -2.00
C LYS A 41 -1.45 10.05 -1.81
N VAL A 42 -1.83 8.96 -1.14
CA VAL A 42 -3.22 8.75 -0.74
C VAL A 42 -3.30 8.92 0.78
N GLN A 43 -3.74 10.08 1.20
CA GLN A 43 -3.87 10.41 2.62
C GLN A 43 -5.30 10.21 3.07
N MET A 44 -5.49 9.32 4.04
CA MET A 44 -6.79 9.05 4.65
C MET A 44 -6.76 9.54 6.09
N MET A 45 -7.45 10.63 6.33
CA MET A 45 -7.48 11.26 7.65
C MET A 45 -8.00 10.28 8.70
N GLY A 46 -7.27 10.16 9.81
CA GLY A 46 -7.64 9.27 10.90
C GLY A 46 -7.26 7.81 10.68
N PHE A 47 -6.73 7.46 9.52
CA PHE A 47 -6.33 6.08 9.21
C PHE A 47 -4.84 6.00 8.90
N GLY A 48 -4.40 6.64 7.83
CA GLY A 48 -2.99 6.63 7.44
C GLY A 48 -2.77 7.16 6.05
N THR A 49 -1.54 7.04 5.59
CA THR A 49 -1.13 7.54 4.29
C THR A 49 -0.39 6.46 3.50
N PHE A 50 -0.83 6.24 2.27
CA PHE A 50 -0.10 5.42 1.30
C PHE A 50 0.82 6.34 0.51
N GLU A 51 2.09 5.98 0.41
CA GLU A 51 3.06 6.76 -0.36
C GLU A 51 4.10 5.85 -1.01
N VAL A 52 4.83 6.39 -1.97
CA VAL A 52 5.92 5.66 -2.61
C VAL A 52 7.23 6.22 -2.08
N LYS A 53 8.09 5.32 -1.61
CA LYS A 53 9.49 5.64 -1.29
C LYS A 53 10.37 5.20 -2.43
N GLU A 54 11.24 6.09 -2.86
CA GLU A 54 12.24 5.80 -3.86
C GLU A 54 13.61 5.65 -3.18
N ARG A 55 14.24 4.52 -3.40
CA ARG A 55 15.62 4.32 -2.99
C ARG A 55 16.51 4.65 -4.16
N ALA A 56 17.46 5.58 -3.95
CA ALA A 56 18.44 5.92 -4.95
C ALA A 56 19.30 4.70 -5.30
N ALA A 57 19.79 4.67 -6.54
CA ALA A 57 20.77 3.68 -6.96
C ALA A 57 22.02 3.81 -6.08
N ARG A 58 22.61 2.69 -5.73
CA ARG A 58 23.83 2.66 -4.91
C ARG A 58 24.75 1.55 -5.37
N ILE A 59 26.02 1.66 -5.01
CA ILE A 59 27.00 0.62 -5.28
C ILE A 59 27.14 -0.23 -4.02
N GLY A 60 26.86 -1.53 -4.16
CA GLY A 60 27.06 -2.50 -3.10
C GLY A 60 28.28 -3.37 -3.40
N ARG A 61 28.75 -4.13 -2.40
CA ARG A 61 29.85 -5.06 -2.57
C ARG A 61 29.34 -6.47 -2.34
N LYS A 62 29.68 -7.37 -3.28
CA LYS A 62 29.28 -8.77 -3.21
C LYS A 62 30.12 -9.49 -2.15
N PRO A 63 29.52 -10.07 -1.09
CA PRO A 63 30.30 -10.65 0.02
C PRO A 63 31.16 -11.85 -0.37
N SER A 64 30.74 -12.63 -1.35
CA SER A 64 31.43 -13.86 -1.75
C SER A 64 32.67 -13.63 -2.59
N THR A 65 32.72 -12.58 -3.40
CA THR A 65 33.80 -12.29 -4.34
C THR A 65 34.48 -10.95 -4.12
N GLY A 66 33.88 -10.08 -3.34
CA GLY A 66 34.37 -8.71 -3.12
C GLY A 66 34.13 -7.78 -4.31
N GLU A 67 33.45 -8.24 -5.35
CA GLU A 67 33.12 -7.44 -6.52
C GLU A 67 32.09 -6.38 -6.18
N THR A 68 32.22 -5.20 -6.80
CA THR A 68 31.21 -4.17 -6.69
C THR A 68 30.04 -4.49 -7.61
N ILE A 69 28.82 -4.36 -7.07
CA ILE A 69 27.59 -4.51 -7.86
C ILE A 69 26.79 -3.22 -7.77
N GLU A 70 26.19 -2.86 -8.89
CA GLU A 70 25.32 -1.71 -8.97
C GLU A 70 23.92 -2.12 -8.57
N ILE A 71 23.36 -1.49 -7.51
CA ILE A 71 22.00 -1.72 -7.06
C ILE A 71 21.14 -0.61 -7.65
N PRO A 72 20.20 -0.95 -8.57
CA PRO A 72 19.38 0.07 -9.23
C PRO A 72 18.43 0.74 -8.25
N ALA A 73 17.99 1.94 -8.60
CA ALA A 73 16.94 2.64 -7.87
C ALA A 73 15.65 1.82 -7.89
N LYS A 74 14.96 1.79 -6.74
CA LYS A 74 13.68 1.10 -6.61
C LYS A 74 12.64 2.02 -6.01
N LYS A 75 11.41 1.89 -6.50
CA LYS A 75 10.23 2.51 -5.91
C LYS A 75 9.44 1.44 -5.16
N SER A 76 9.10 1.73 -3.91
CA SER A 76 8.32 0.81 -3.08
C SER A 76 7.15 1.52 -2.44
N PRO A 77 5.94 0.96 -2.52
CA PRO A 77 4.81 1.51 -1.80
C PRO A 77 4.96 1.24 -0.31
N VAL A 78 4.61 2.21 0.50
CA VAL A 78 4.60 2.07 1.96
C VAL A 78 3.32 2.66 2.53
N PHE A 79 2.90 2.14 3.67
CA PHE A 79 1.77 2.65 4.41
C PHE A 79 2.25 3.16 5.77
N LYS A 80 1.92 4.42 6.07
CA LYS A 80 2.19 5.01 7.38
C LYS A 80 0.89 5.15 8.15
N ALA A 81 0.76 4.44 9.27
CA ALA A 81 -0.41 4.55 10.12
C ALA A 81 -0.50 5.96 10.71
N GLY A 82 -1.71 6.53 10.65
CA GLY A 82 -1.99 7.82 11.29
C GLY A 82 -2.19 7.69 12.78
N ASN A 83 -2.13 8.80 13.50
CA ASN A 83 -2.30 8.80 14.95
C ASN A 83 -3.67 8.27 15.36
N GLY A 84 -4.72 8.63 14.66
CA GLY A 84 -6.06 8.13 14.93
C GLY A 84 -6.18 6.61 14.80
N PHE A 85 -5.41 6.01 13.88
CA PHE A 85 -5.34 4.56 13.74
C PHE A 85 -4.53 3.95 14.89
N LYS A 86 -3.36 4.50 15.17
CA LYS A 86 -2.49 4.00 16.25
C LYS A 86 -3.17 4.04 17.61
N ASP A 87 -3.98 5.05 17.85
CA ASP A 87 -4.68 5.25 19.12
C ASP A 87 -5.76 4.19 19.38
N GLN A 88 -6.13 3.37 18.38
CA GLN A 88 -7.06 2.27 18.54
C GLN A 88 -6.45 1.04 19.24
N PHE A 89 -5.15 1.02 19.43
CA PHE A 89 -4.43 -0.16 19.96
C PHE A 89 -3.77 0.07 21.32
#